data_85563beeb21056df65b2a00d0c4bb5c3
#
_entry.id   85563beeb21056df65b2a00d0c4bb5c3
#
_cell.length_a   1.000
_cell.length_b   1.000
_cell.length_c   1.000
_cell.angle_alpha   90.00
_cell.angle_beta   90.00
_cell.angle_gamma   90.00
#
_symmetry.space_group_name_H-M   'P 1'
#
loop_
_entity.id
_entity.type
_entity.pdbx_description
1 polymer ?
#
loop_
_entity_poly.entity_id
_entity_poly.type
_entity_poly.pdbx_seq_one_letter_code
_entity_poly.pdbx_strand_id
1 'polypeptide(L)'
;MKTSKFTDSQIMSILKQAESGTPVATLCREHGMSNATFYKWRAKYGGMDTSLMARLKELEAENTRLKKMYAEERVKAEIIQEAMAMSSTAAQG
;
A
#
# COMPACT_ATOMS: atom_id res chain seq x y z
N MET A 1 -14.74 4.09 -9.47
CA MET A 1 -13.41 3.84 -8.95
C MET A 1 -12.70 5.12 -8.54
N LYS A 2 -12.10 5.11 -7.39
CA LYS A 2 -11.47 6.31 -6.87
C LYS A 2 -10.00 6.36 -7.30
N THR A 3 -9.67 7.38 -8.07
CA THR A 3 -8.29 7.62 -8.44
C THR A 3 -7.71 8.72 -7.57
N SER A 4 -6.41 8.70 -7.39
CA SER A 4 -5.75 9.76 -6.65
C SER A 4 -5.88 11.07 -7.42
N LYS A 5 -6.22 12.12 -6.70
CA LYS A 5 -6.36 13.46 -7.26
C LYS A 5 -5.01 14.05 -7.67
N PHE A 6 -3.94 13.50 -7.12
CA PHE A 6 -2.58 14.02 -7.29
C PHE A 6 -1.66 12.96 -7.85
N THR A 7 -0.80 13.37 -8.78
CA THR A 7 0.23 12.48 -9.31
C THR A 7 1.41 12.44 -8.35
N ASP A 8 2.29 11.46 -8.54
CA ASP A 8 3.50 11.34 -7.72
C ASP A 8 4.35 12.61 -7.80
N SER A 9 4.48 13.17 -9.00
CA SER A 9 5.23 14.42 -9.21
C SER A 9 4.62 15.58 -8.44
N GLN A 10 3.30 15.66 -8.44
CA GLN A 10 2.59 16.70 -7.69
C GLN A 10 2.81 16.55 -6.19
N ILE A 11 2.71 15.32 -5.67
CA ILE A 11 2.94 15.06 -4.26
C ILE A 11 4.35 15.46 -3.85
N MET A 12 5.35 15.08 -4.65
CA MET A 12 6.75 15.45 -4.36
C MET A 12 6.96 16.94 -4.41
N SER A 13 6.35 17.63 -5.37
CA SER A 13 6.44 19.07 -5.50
C SER A 13 5.89 19.76 -4.25
N ILE A 14 4.73 19.32 -3.79
CA ILE A 14 4.09 19.88 -2.60
C ILE A 14 4.96 19.66 -1.37
N LEU A 15 5.51 18.47 -1.21
CA LEU A 15 6.39 18.17 -0.07
C LEU A 15 7.66 19.02 -0.09
N LYS A 16 8.24 19.24 -1.27
CA LYS A 16 9.41 20.09 -1.42
C LYS A 16 9.10 21.53 -1.10
N GLN A 17 7.94 22.03 -1.48
CA GLN A 17 7.52 23.39 -1.15
C GLN A 17 7.43 23.57 0.37
N ALA A 18 6.93 22.58 1.07
CA ALA A 18 6.85 22.62 2.53
C ALA A 18 8.25 22.65 3.15
N GLU A 19 9.17 21.86 2.62
CA GLU A 19 10.56 21.85 3.08
C GLU A 19 11.24 23.19 2.86
N SER A 20 10.86 23.90 1.80
CA SER A 20 11.42 25.21 1.48
C SER A 20 10.86 26.32 2.36
N GLY A 21 9.89 26.02 3.20
CA GLY A 21 9.35 26.99 4.15
C GLY A 21 7.93 27.44 3.91
N THR A 22 7.26 26.93 2.88
CA THR A 22 5.86 27.30 2.64
C THR A 22 4.98 26.67 3.72
N PRO A 23 4.11 27.47 4.38
CA PRO A 23 3.24 26.93 5.42
C PRO A 23 2.34 25.81 4.89
N VAL A 24 2.16 24.78 5.70
CA VAL A 24 1.30 23.64 5.34
C VAL A 24 -0.13 24.07 5.07
N ALA A 25 -0.66 24.98 5.88
CA ALA A 25 -2.01 25.49 5.69
C ALA A 25 -2.19 26.14 4.33
N THR A 26 -1.17 26.88 3.88
CA THR A 26 -1.19 27.52 2.56
C THR A 26 -1.20 26.48 1.45
N LEU A 27 -0.36 25.49 1.55
CA LEU A 27 -0.29 24.42 0.56
C LEU A 27 -1.60 23.64 0.47
N CYS A 28 -2.17 23.31 1.61
CA CYS A 28 -3.45 22.60 1.65
C CYS A 28 -4.56 23.40 0.99
N ARG A 29 -4.59 24.69 1.23
CA ARG A 29 -5.60 25.58 0.63
C ARG A 29 -5.40 25.70 -0.87
N GLU A 30 -4.16 25.91 -1.31
CA GLU A 30 -3.85 26.07 -2.73
C GLU A 30 -4.15 24.82 -3.54
N HIS A 31 -3.88 23.66 -2.99
CA HIS A 31 -4.03 22.39 -3.69
C HIS A 31 -5.33 21.67 -3.37
N GLY A 32 -6.16 22.23 -2.50
CA GLY A 32 -7.45 21.62 -2.18
C GLY A 32 -7.33 20.30 -1.46
N MET A 33 -6.41 20.19 -0.51
CA MET A 33 -6.23 18.98 0.26
C MET A 33 -6.29 19.27 1.76
N SER A 34 -6.50 18.23 2.56
CA SER A 34 -6.56 18.37 4.01
C SER A 34 -5.17 18.31 4.63
N ASN A 35 -5.04 18.88 5.83
CA ASN A 35 -3.80 18.78 6.59
C ASN A 35 -3.45 17.32 6.87
N ALA A 36 -4.45 16.49 7.15
CA ALA A 36 -4.25 15.06 7.40
C ALA A 36 -3.62 14.37 6.19
N THR A 37 -4.08 14.71 4.99
CA THR A 37 -3.51 14.17 3.74
C THR A 37 -2.05 14.57 3.60
N PHE A 38 -1.74 15.83 3.85
CA PHE A 38 -0.37 16.31 3.75
C PHE A 38 0.56 15.55 4.70
N TYR A 39 0.16 15.41 5.96
CA TYR A 39 1.00 14.74 6.95
C TYR A 39 1.14 13.24 6.67
N LYS A 40 0.11 12.64 6.09
CA LYS A 40 0.17 11.25 5.65
C LYS A 40 1.23 11.10 4.55
N TRP A 41 1.24 11.99 3.56
CA TRP A 41 2.24 11.97 2.51
C TRP A 41 3.64 12.21 3.06
N ARG A 42 3.77 13.15 3.98
CA ARG A 42 5.06 13.48 4.58
C ARG A 42 5.63 12.27 5.31
N ALA A 43 4.79 11.56 6.05
CA ALA A 43 5.23 10.37 6.77
C ALA A 43 5.65 9.25 5.82
N LYS A 44 4.91 9.10 4.72
CA LYS A 44 5.15 8.00 3.78
C LYS A 44 6.25 8.30 2.76
N TYR A 45 6.28 9.52 2.25
CA TYR A 45 7.14 9.88 1.12
C TYR A 45 8.20 10.92 1.44
N GLY A 46 8.26 11.42 2.64
CA GLY A 46 9.24 12.44 3.00
C GLY A 46 10.65 11.93 2.75
N GLY A 47 11.45 12.74 2.06
CA GLY A 47 12.81 12.36 1.74
C GLY A 47 12.98 11.48 0.52
N MET A 48 11.90 11.11 -0.14
CA MET A 48 11.96 10.31 -1.36
C MET A 48 11.90 11.19 -2.59
N ASP A 49 12.40 10.67 -3.71
CA ASP A 49 12.16 11.28 -5.02
C ASP A 49 11.05 10.48 -5.73
N THR A 50 10.70 10.93 -6.93
CA THR A 50 9.63 10.28 -7.70
C THR A 50 9.95 8.83 -8.04
N SER A 51 11.21 8.52 -8.30
CA SER A 51 11.66 7.16 -8.57
C SER A 51 11.44 6.25 -7.37
N LEU A 52 11.81 6.73 -6.19
CA LEU A 52 11.62 5.95 -4.96
C LEU A 52 10.15 5.76 -4.63
N MET A 53 9.32 6.78 -4.90
CA MET A 53 7.87 6.64 -4.72
C MET A 53 7.30 5.54 -5.60
N ALA A 54 7.69 5.53 -6.87
CA ALA A 54 7.23 4.52 -7.81
C ALA A 54 7.68 3.13 -7.35
N ARG A 55 8.92 3.02 -6.91
CA ARG A 55 9.45 1.74 -6.42
C ARG A 55 8.73 1.26 -5.18
N LEU A 56 8.44 2.18 -4.26
CA LEU A 56 7.69 1.84 -3.06
C LEU A 56 6.30 1.29 -3.42
N LYS A 57 5.61 1.95 -4.35
CA LYS A 57 4.29 1.50 -4.78
C LYS A 57 4.34 0.13 -5.44
N GLU A 58 5.36 -0.13 -6.26
CA GLU A 58 5.54 -1.44 -6.86
C GLU A 58 5.75 -2.52 -5.80
N LEU A 59 6.58 -2.23 -4.81
CA LEU A 59 6.86 -3.17 -3.73
C LEU A 59 5.64 -3.42 -2.87
N GLU A 60 4.85 -2.40 -2.61
CA GLU A 60 3.60 -2.56 -1.85
C GLU A 60 2.61 -3.45 -2.60
N ALA A 61 2.47 -3.22 -3.90
CA ALA A 61 1.59 -4.03 -4.73
C ALA A 61 2.05 -5.49 -4.78
N GLU A 62 3.35 -5.69 -4.97
CA GLU A 62 3.93 -7.03 -4.99
C GLU A 62 3.75 -7.74 -3.65
N ASN A 63 3.96 -7.01 -2.56
CA ASN A 63 3.80 -7.57 -1.22
C ASN A 63 2.36 -8.02 -0.98
N THR A 64 1.38 -7.21 -1.39
CA THR A 64 -0.04 -7.55 -1.28
C THR A 64 -0.36 -8.79 -2.10
N ARG A 65 0.14 -8.85 -3.33
CA ARG A 65 -0.07 -9.99 -4.22
C ARG A 65 0.51 -11.28 -3.63
N LEU A 66 1.74 -11.21 -3.14
CA LEU A 66 2.40 -12.37 -2.55
C LEU A 66 1.70 -12.86 -1.28
N LYS A 67 1.24 -11.94 -0.45
CA LYS A 67 0.48 -12.30 0.75
C LYS A 67 -0.80 -13.03 0.41
N LYS A 68 -1.49 -12.56 -0.62
CA LYS A 68 -2.72 -13.19 -1.09
C LYS A 68 -2.44 -14.59 -1.60
N MET A 69 -1.41 -14.75 -2.43
CA MET A 69 -1.02 -16.05 -2.97
C MET A 69 -0.64 -17.03 -1.86
N TYR A 70 0.10 -16.55 -0.89
CA TYR A 70 0.51 -17.37 0.25
C TYR A 70 -0.71 -17.86 1.02
N ALA A 71 -1.66 -16.96 1.29
CA ALA A 71 -2.88 -17.32 2.01
C ALA A 71 -3.70 -18.36 1.24
N GLU A 72 -3.82 -18.18 -0.08
CA GLU A 72 -4.54 -19.14 -0.93
C GLU A 72 -3.88 -20.51 -0.92
N GLU A 73 -2.57 -20.56 -0.99
CA GLU A 73 -1.84 -21.83 -0.97
C GLU A 73 -1.97 -22.52 0.38
N ARG A 74 -1.95 -21.76 1.46
CA ARG A 74 -2.15 -22.33 2.79
C ARG A 74 -3.53 -22.96 2.94
N VAL A 75 -4.57 -22.28 2.46
CA VAL A 75 -5.94 -22.80 2.52
C VAL A 75 -6.05 -24.09 1.71
N LYS A 76 -5.47 -24.12 0.52
CA LYS A 76 -5.46 -25.33 -0.30
C LYS A 76 -4.78 -26.49 0.40
N ALA A 77 -3.64 -26.23 1.03
CA ALA A 77 -2.91 -27.26 1.76
C ALA A 77 -3.72 -27.80 2.94
N GLU A 78 -4.39 -26.93 3.67
CA GLU A 78 -5.22 -27.32 4.80
C GLU A 78 -6.40 -28.16 4.35
N ILE A 79 -7.05 -27.79 3.24
CA ILE A 79 -8.17 -28.57 2.69
C ILE A 79 -7.72 -29.96 2.28
N ILE A 80 -6.56 -30.05 1.64
CA ILE A 80 -6.01 -31.34 1.23
C ILE A 80 -5.70 -32.21 2.45
N GLN A 81 -5.13 -31.63 3.48
CA GLN A 81 -4.84 -32.34 4.72
C GLN A 81 -6.10 -32.88 5.38
N GLU A 82 -7.13 -32.06 5.44
CA GLU A 82 -8.42 -32.47 5.99
C GLU A 82 -9.05 -33.60 5.20
N ALA A 83 -9.00 -33.49 3.88
CA ALA A 83 -9.54 -34.53 3.00
C ALA A 83 -8.80 -35.85 3.21
N MET A 84 -7.48 -35.80 3.32
CA MET A 84 -6.66 -36.99 3.57
C MET A 84 -6.96 -37.60 4.93
N ALA A 85 -7.10 -36.75 5.95
CA ALA A 85 -7.41 -37.24 7.29
C ALA A 85 -8.79 -37.89 7.34
N MET A 86 -9.78 -37.30 6.70
CA MET A 86 -11.12 -37.85 6.62
C MET A 86 -11.13 -39.19 5.89
N SER A 87 -10.40 -39.25 4.78
CA SER A 87 -10.28 -40.47 3.98
C SER A 87 -9.64 -41.60 4.80
N SER A 88 -8.57 -41.26 5.54
CA SER A 88 -7.89 -42.23 6.40
C SER A 88 -8.81 -42.73 7.52
N THR A 89 -9.58 -41.83 8.14
CA THR A 89 -10.52 -42.19 9.18
C THR A 89 -11.63 -43.10 8.63
N ALA A 90 -12.13 -42.78 7.46
CA ALA A 90 -13.18 -43.60 6.80
C ALA A 90 -12.64 -45.00 6.48
N ALA A 91 -11.39 -45.09 6.06
CA ALA A 91 -10.77 -46.38 5.75
C ALA A 91 -10.55 -47.24 7.01
N GLN A 92 -10.35 -46.63 8.13
CA GLN A 92 -10.17 -47.33 9.39
C GLN A 92 -11.50 -47.72 10.05
N GLY A 93 -12.50 -46.95 9.77
CA GLY A 93 -13.81 -47.16 10.32
C GLY A 93 -14.61 -48.14 9.54
#